data_e76406b2cea1755a81134c61853be2bb
#
_entry.id   e76406b2cea1755a81134c61853be2bb
#
_cell.length_a   1.000
_cell.length_b   1.000
_cell.length_c   1.000
_cell.angle_alpha   90.00
_cell.angle_beta   90.00
_cell.angle_gamma   90.00
#
_symmetry.space_group_name_H-M   'P 1'
#
loop_
_entity.id
_entity.type
_entity.pdbx_description
1 polymer ?
#
loop_
_entity_poly.entity_id
_entity_poly.type
_entity_poly.pdbx_seq_one_letter_code
_entity_poly.pdbx_strand_id
1 'polypeptide(L)'
;MTMALKPAREHGYRLSAYARKENDFYPMPSDLAISLALGLPRLGLDLPSVALDPCGGGGALRRALRPFGVEVRLSDLYPDKYPGADGYVASQPLDASEPEHLQFAFELAGAGCTAIITNTPHNTDEACAIVRNLIALVEEQNVDFVAALFRSIWGAEPGRLPYLNRPSFFGEILCCWRPRWIVGSQGSPMHAYAWYVWRKEPRSGPSLKVRVGRREND
;
A
#
# COMPACT_ATOMS: atom_id res chain seq x y z
N MET A 1 35.41 -25.54 -29.19
CA MET A 1 34.89 -24.17 -28.97
C MET A 1 33.39 -24.30 -28.72
N THR A 2 33.00 -24.46 -27.47
CA THR A 2 31.61 -24.82 -27.06
C THR A 2 30.85 -23.50 -26.89
N MET A 3 29.91 -23.22 -27.78
CA MET A 3 28.97 -22.09 -27.61
C MET A 3 28.06 -22.34 -26.44
N ALA A 4 28.17 -21.51 -25.40
CA ALA A 4 27.22 -21.49 -24.33
C ALA A 4 25.85 -21.00 -24.83
N LEU A 5 24.85 -21.86 -24.79
CA LEU A 5 23.46 -21.53 -25.08
C LEU A 5 22.97 -20.46 -24.07
N LYS A 6 22.53 -19.31 -24.59
CA LYS A 6 21.81 -18.33 -23.77
C LYS A 6 20.52 -18.95 -23.26
N PRO A 7 20.19 -18.81 -21.95
CA PRO A 7 18.93 -19.34 -21.42
C PRO A 7 17.74 -18.71 -22.16
N ALA A 8 16.75 -19.57 -22.48
CA ALA A 8 15.52 -19.19 -23.14
C ALA A 8 14.81 -18.11 -22.33
N ARG A 9 14.26 -17.10 -23.02
CA ARG A 9 13.39 -16.08 -22.44
C ARG A 9 12.02 -16.72 -22.20
N GLU A 10 11.76 -17.20 -21.00
CA GLU A 10 10.41 -17.49 -20.58
C GLU A 10 9.68 -16.15 -20.32
N HIS A 11 8.67 -15.88 -21.11
CA HIS A 11 7.66 -14.82 -20.96
C HIS A 11 8.14 -13.37 -20.82
N GLY A 12 9.23 -12.97 -21.46
CA GLY A 12 9.58 -11.54 -21.63
C GLY A 12 9.95 -10.74 -20.36
N TYR A 13 9.86 -11.32 -19.17
CA TYR A 13 10.23 -10.69 -17.90
C TYR A 13 11.65 -11.08 -17.51
N ARG A 14 12.52 -10.09 -17.29
CA ARG A 14 13.78 -10.33 -16.57
C ARG A 14 13.41 -10.70 -15.14
N LEU A 15 13.66 -11.93 -14.74
CA LEU A 15 13.62 -12.30 -13.32
C LEU A 15 14.61 -11.39 -12.58
N SER A 16 14.19 -10.85 -11.44
CA SER A 16 15.07 -10.08 -10.56
C SER A 16 16.28 -10.94 -10.18
N ALA A 17 17.50 -10.41 -10.33
CA ALA A 17 18.73 -11.08 -9.87
C ALA A 17 18.83 -11.17 -8.33
N TYR A 18 17.90 -10.53 -7.60
CA TYR A 18 17.86 -10.52 -6.15
C TYR A 18 16.93 -11.63 -5.63
N ALA A 19 17.42 -12.42 -4.67
CA ALA A 19 16.60 -13.36 -3.94
C ALA A 19 15.43 -12.60 -3.27
N ARG A 20 14.21 -13.14 -3.38
CA ARG A 20 13.03 -12.59 -2.72
C ARG A 20 13.25 -12.68 -1.22
N LYS A 21 13.01 -11.59 -0.49
CA LYS A 21 13.11 -11.60 0.97
C LYS A 21 11.95 -12.42 1.54
N GLU A 22 12.24 -13.12 2.62
CA GLU A 22 11.22 -13.84 3.38
C GLU A 22 10.09 -12.90 3.78
N ASN A 23 8.84 -13.34 3.62
CA ASN A 23 7.61 -12.59 3.88
C ASN A 23 7.50 -11.26 3.09
N ASP A 24 8.13 -11.16 1.92
CA ASP A 24 8.09 -9.97 1.05
C ASP A 24 8.42 -8.63 1.76
N PHE A 25 9.21 -8.69 2.85
CA PHE A 25 9.55 -7.50 3.62
C PHE A 25 10.50 -6.57 2.87
N TYR A 26 9.94 -5.53 2.30
CA TYR A 26 10.66 -4.42 1.71
C TYR A 26 10.18 -3.11 2.35
N PRO A 27 11.05 -2.41 3.11
CA PRO A 27 10.70 -1.08 3.62
C PRO A 27 10.23 -0.19 2.47
N MET A 28 9.05 0.40 2.63
CA MET A 28 8.49 1.27 1.60
C MET A 28 9.37 2.52 1.44
N PRO A 29 9.76 2.90 0.21
CA PRO A 29 10.41 4.18 -0.06
C PRO A 29 9.53 5.35 0.40
N SER A 30 10.12 6.32 1.11
CA SER A 30 9.38 7.47 1.68
C SER A 30 8.68 8.33 0.64
N ASP A 31 9.25 8.44 -0.56
CA ASP A 31 8.68 9.19 -1.68
C ASP A 31 7.30 8.65 -2.11
N LEU A 32 7.03 7.35 -1.94
CA LEU A 32 5.70 6.77 -2.17
C LEU A 32 4.66 7.27 -1.14
N ALA A 33 5.02 7.35 0.15
CA ALA A 33 4.13 7.92 1.16
C ALA A 33 3.89 9.41 0.93
N ILE A 34 4.94 10.14 0.56
CA ILE A 34 4.84 11.56 0.19
C ILE A 34 3.88 11.76 -0.99
N SER A 35 3.92 10.86 -1.99
CA SER A 35 2.99 10.93 -3.12
C SER A 35 1.53 10.79 -2.71
N LEU A 36 1.23 9.97 -1.70
CA LEU A 36 -0.11 9.88 -1.13
C LEU A 36 -0.52 11.20 -0.50
N ALA A 37 0.33 11.76 0.37
CA ALA A 37 0.04 13.02 1.05
C ALA A 37 -0.20 14.19 0.08
N LEU A 38 0.50 14.21 -1.05
CA LEU A 38 0.31 15.22 -2.10
C LEU A 38 -0.88 14.92 -3.02
N GLY A 39 -1.24 13.65 -3.13
CA GLY A 39 -2.28 13.18 -4.05
C GLY A 39 -3.68 13.22 -3.46
N LEU A 40 -3.87 12.92 -2.17
CA LEU A 40 -5.18 12.93 -1.52
C LEU A 40 -5.93 14.26 -1.69
N PRO A 41 -5.32 15.44 -1.43
CA PRO A 41 -6.01 16.70 -1.66
C PRO A 41 -6.40 16.93 -3.13
N ARG A 42 -5.63 16.42 -4.08
CA ARG A 42 -5.96 16.49 -5.51
C ARG A 42 -7.11 15.57 -5.90
N LEU A 43 -7.35 14.50 -5.12
CA LEU A 43 -8.55 13.68 -5.22
C LEU A 43 -9.76 14.33 -4.52
N GLY A 44 -9.56 15.41 -3.75
CA GLY A 44 -10.60 16.05 -2.93
C GLY A 44 -10.81 15.32 -1.61
N LEU A 45 -9.77 14.70 -1.07
CA LEU A 45 -9.75 14.06 0.25
C LEU A 45 -8.73 14.76 1.15
N ASP A 46 -9.12 15.04 2.38
CA ASP A 46 -8.21 15.58 3.38
C ASP A 46 -7.28 14.48 3.92
N LEU A 47 -6.10 14.91 4.40
CA LEU A 47 -5.23 14.02 5.14
C LEU A 47 -5.86 13.69 6.51
N PRO A 48 -5.89 12.43 6.93
CA PRO A 48 -6.42 12.07 8.23
C PRO A 48 -5.45 12.51 9.33
N SER A 49 -5.96 12.87 10.50
CA SER A 49 -5.11 13.10 11.67
C SER A 49 -4.51 11.80 12.19
N VAL A 50 -5.28 10.71 12.14
CA VAL A 50 -4.86 9.37 12.55
C VAL A 50 -5.27 8.37 11.47
N ALA A 51 -4.35 7.48 11.11
CA ALA A 51 -4.60 6.35 10.20
C ALA A 51 -4.07 5.04 10.81
N LEU A 52 -4.62 3.90 10.38
CA LEU A 52 -4.09 2.57 10.64
C LEU A 52 -3.28 2.08 9.42
N ASP A 53 -2.10 1.51 9.65
CA ASP A 53 -1.39 0.67 8.69
C ASP A 53 -1.39 -0.78 9.19
N PRO A 54 -2.26 -1.66 8.66
CA PRO A 54 -2.38 -3.04 9.10
C PRO A 54 -1.27 -3.98 8.56
N CYS A 55 -0.35 -3.46 7.75
CA CYS A 55 0.85 -4.14 7.28
C CYS A 55 2.09 -3.28 7.61
N GLY A 56 2.15 -2.80 8.86
CA GLY A 56 2.99 -1.69 9.30
C GLY A 56 4.48 -1.95 9.25
N GLY A 57 4.90 -3.21 9.33
CA GLY A 57 6.31 -3.59 9.29
C GLY A 57 7.16 -2.72 10.23
N GLY A 58 8.31 -2.26 9.77
CA GLY A 58 9.17 -1.37 10.54
C GLY A 58 8.70 0.09 10.65
N GLY A 59 7.45 0.43 10.32
CA GLY A 59 6.88 1.78 10.46
C GLY A 59 7.37 2.80 9.42
N ALA A 60 7.73 2.36 8.22
CA ALA A 60 8.20 3.25 7.16
C ALA A 60 7.15 4.29 6.76
N LEU A 61 5.88 3.87 6.60
CA LEU A 61 4.76 4.75 6.30
C LEU A 61 4.53 5.77 7.43
N ARG A 62 4.55 5.33 8.69
CA ARG A 62 4.43 6.19 9.86
C ARG A 62 5.47 7.32 9.87
N ARG A 63 6.75 6.96 9.68
CA ARG A 63 7.82 7.97 9.65
C ARG A 63 7.66 8.95 8.50
N ALA A 64 7.25 8.49 7.34
CA ALA A 64 7.15 9.32 6.15
C ALA A 64 5.92 10.26 6.16
N LEU A 65 4.82 9.90 6.83
CA LEU A 65 3.61 10.72 6.91
C LEU A 65 3.59 11.66 8.12
N ARG A 66 4.43 11.41 9.14
CA ARG A 66 4.52 12.26 10.33
C ARG A 66 4.76 13.76 10.02
N PRO A 67 5.64 14.15 9.07
CA PRO A 67 5.84 15.56 8.70
C PRO A 67 4.59 16.24 8.11
N PHE A 68 3.60 15.46 7.67
CA PHE A 68 2.32 15.94 7.15
C PHE A 68 1.22 15.99 8.22
N GLY A 69 1.57 15.76 9.49
CA GLY A 69 0.63 15.79 10.61
C GLY A 69 -0.23 14.51 10.74
N VAL A 70 0.12 13.43 10.04
CA VAL A 70 -0.60 12.16 10.12
C VAL A 70 0.07 11.25 11.14
N GLU A 71 -0.67 10.86 12.18
CA GLU A 71 -0.28 9.80 13.09
C GLU A 71 -0.68 8.45 12.49
N VAL A 72 0.28 7.63 12.08
CA VAL A 72 -0.02 6.27 11.62
C VAL A 72 0.19 5.29 12.76
N ARG A 73 -0.85 4.56 13.13
CA ARG A 73 -0.84 3.45 14.09
C ARG A 73 -0.63 2.16 13.32
N LEU A 74 0.12 1.21 13.91
CA LEU A 74 0.58 0.03 13.20
C LEU A 74 -0.07 -1.24 13.77
N SER A 75 -0.39 -2.18 12.89
CA SER A 75 -0.49 -3.61 13.21
C SER A 75 0.24 -4.42 12.14
N ASP A 76 0.57 -5.67 12.42
CA ASP A 76 1.30 -6.54 11.50
C ASP A 76 1.11 -8.01 11.88
N LEU A 77 1.29 -8.91 10.93
CA LEU A 77 1.32 -10.35 11.18
C LEU A 77 2.57 -10.77 11.96
N TYR A 78 3.65 -10.00 11.89
CA TYR A 78 4.94 -10.32 12.52
C TYR A 78 5.52 -9.15 13.31
N PRO A 79 4.82 -8.60 14.33
CA PRO A 79 5.30 -7.41 15.06
C PRO A 79 6.67 -7.65 15.73
N ASP A 80 6.94 -8.87 16.18
CA ASP A 80 8.21 -9.24 16.84
C ASP A 80 9.44 -9.14 15.92
N LYS A 81 9.24 -9.14 14.60
CA LYS A 81 10.34 -8.95 13.63
C LYS A 81 10.83 -7.50 13.58
N TYR A 82 10.13 -6.57 14.22
CA TYR A 82 10.42 -5.13 14.19
C TYR A 82 10.61 -4.53 15.58
N PRO A 83 11.58 -5.01 16.40
CA PRO A 83 11.74 -4.65 17.81
C PRO A 83 12.19 -3.20 17.94
N GLY A 84 11.97 -2.28 17.30
CA GLY A 84 12.27 -0.85 17.40
C GLY A 84 11.22 0.02 16.72
N ALA A 85 10.19 -0.61 16.16
CA ALA A 85 9.09 0.14 15.58
C ALA A 85 8.14 0.60 16.69
N ASP A 86 7.91 1.90 16.75
CA ASP A 86 6.92 2.52 17.63
C ASP A 86 5.57 2.65 16.93
N GLY A 87 4.50 2.73 17.73
CA GLY A 87 3.14 2.98 17.22
C GLY A 87 2.31 1.74 16.93
N TYR A 88 2.74 0.56 17.34
CA TYR A 88 1.92 -0.64 17.28
C TYR A 88 0.74 -0.56 18.24
N VAL A 89 -0.47 -0.91 17.75
CA VAL A 89 -1.70 -0.94 18.54
C VAL A 89 -1.80 -2.22 19.39
N ALA A 90 -1.11 -3.29 18.99
CA ALA A 90 -1.03 -4.56 19.70
C ALA A 90 0.36 -5.17 19.56
N SER A 91 0.80 -5.90 20.57
CA SER A 91 2.02 -6.69 20.55
C SER A 91 1.86 -8.07 19.91
N GLN A 92 0.60 -8.57 19.84
CA GLN A 92 0.29 -9.84 19.20
C GLN A 92 0.20 -9.70 17.68
N PRO A 93 0.45 -10.80 16.93
CA PRO A 93 0.21 -10.87 15.51
C PRO A 93 -1.24 -10.58 15.13
N LEU A 94 -1.46 -9.70 14.15
CA LEU A 94 -2.77 -9.42 13.57
C LEU A 94 -2.67 -9.56 12.06
N ASP A 95 -3.35 -10.56 11.51
CA ASP A 95 -3.37 -10.85 10.08
C ASP A 95 -4.45 -10.03 9.39
N ALA A 96 -4.07 -9.06 8.58
CA ALA A 96 -5.01 -8.22 7.84
C ALA A 96 -5.83 -8.98 6.78
N SER A 97 -5.42 -10.20 6.41
CA SER A 97 -6.21 -11.07 5.54
C SER A 97 -7.40 -11.72 6.26
N GLU A 98 -7.42 -11.69 7.60
CA GLU A 98 -8.51 -12.17 8.44
C GLU A 98 -9.39 -10.98 8.86
N PRO A 99 -10.70 -10.97 8.52
CA PRO A 99 -11.59 -9.83 8.78
C PRO A 99 -11.63 -9.41 10.25
N GLU A 100 -11.69 -10.39 11.17
CA GLU A 100 -11.78 -10.15 12.60
C GLU A 100 -10.50 -9.50 13.15
N HIS A 101 -9.32 -9.88 12.65
CA HIS A 101 -8.06 -9.28 13.06
C HIS A 101 -7.93 -7.84 12.55
N LEU A 102 -8.35 -7.58 11.31
CA LEU A 102 -8.33 -6.22 10.77
C LEU A 102 -9.31 -5.31 11.50
N GLN A 103 -10.53 -5.79 11.78
CA GLN A 103 -11.54 -5.10 12.58
C GLN A 103 -10.98 -4.75 13.97
N PHE A 104 -10.40 -5.73 14.66
CA PHE A 104 -9.82 -5.54 15.98
C PHE A 104 -8.66 -4.54 15.97
N ALA A 105 -7.78 -4.61 14.97
CA ALA A 105 -6.70 -3.62 14.81
C ALA A 105 -7.25 -2.20 14.64
N PHE A 106 -8.34 -2.04 13.87
CA PHE A 106 -8.98 -0.76 13.66
C PHE A 106 -9.62 -0.22 14.95
N GLU A 107 -10.28 -1.06 15.73
CA GLU A 107 -10.84 -0.70 17.04
C GLU A 107 -9.75 -0.25 18.03
N LEU A 108 -8.62 -0.98 18.09
CA LEU A 108 -7.47 -0.61 18.91
C LEU A 108 -6.81 0.69 18.44
N ALA A 109 -6.90 1.01 17.16
CA ALA A 109 -6.45 2.31 16.63
C ALA A 109 -7.29 3.48 17.18
N GLY A 110 -8.48 3.22 17.70
CA GLY A 110 -9.28 4.15 18.54
C GLY A 110 -10.02 5.22 17.76
N ALA A 111 -10.84 5.99 18.46
CA ALA A 111 -11.87 6.87 17.90
C ALA A 111 -11.38 7.99 16.97
N GLY A 112 -10.11 8.34 16.99
CA GLY A 112 -9.55 9.33 16.05
C GLY A 112 -9.06 8.73 14.73
N CYS A 113 -9.06 7.40 14.60
CA CYS A 113 -8.63 6.72 13.39
C CYS A 113 -9.78 6.66 12.40
N THR A 114 -9.69 7.45 11.33
CA THR A 114 -10.75 7.53 10.31
C THR A 114 -10.30 7.00 8.95
N ALA A 115 -9.05 6.59 8.81
CA ALA A 115 -8.51 6.08 7.55
C ALA A 115 -7.60 4.87 7.75
N ILE A 116 -7.53 4.04 6.71
CA ILE A 116 -6.54 2.96 6.63
C ILE A 116 -5.64 3.22 5.43
N ILE A 117 -4.33 3.26 5.68
CA ILE A 117 -3.31 3.53 4.66
C ILE A 117 -2.26 2.44 4.76
N THR A 118 -2.06 1.66 3.71
CA THR A 118 -1.17 0.50 3.81
C THR A 118 -0.39 0.20 2.54
N ASN A 119 0.82 -0.31 2.72
CA ASN A 119 1.59 -0.98 1.69
C ASN A 119 1.38 -2.49 1.85
N THR A 120 0.44 -3.04 1.08
CA THR A 120 0.08 -4.47 1.16
C THR A 120 1.24 -5.37 0.73
N PRO A 121 1.29 -6.62 1.23
CA PRO A 121 2.16 -7.63 0.66
C PRO A 121 1.96 -7.76 -0.86
N HIS A 122 3.04 -8.10 -1.58
CA HIS A 122 2.96 -8.24 -3.04
C HIS A 122 2.57 -9.67 -3.49
N ASN A 123 2.29 -10.57 -2.54
CA ASN A 123 1.68 -11.87 -2.83
C ASN A 123 0.23 -11.65 -3.27
N THR A 124 -0.14 -12.19 -4.44
CA THR A 124 -1.40 -11.87 -5.10
C THR A 124 -2.63 -12.30 -4.30
N ASP A 125 -2.62 -13.50 -3.70
CA ASP A 125 -3.78 -14.05 -3.00
C ASP A 125 -4.01 -13.35 -1.66
N GLU A 126 -2.95 -13.18 -0.88
CA GLU A 126 -2.96 -12.48 0.39
C GLU A 126 -3.34 -10.99 0.20
N ALA A 127 -2.74 -10.31 -0.78
CA ALA A 127 -3.08 -8.94 -1.10
C ALA A 127 -4.56 -8.77 -1.50
N CYS A 128 -5.12 -9.73 -2.22
CA CYS A 128 -6.55 -9.70 -2.58
C CYS A 128 -7.46 -9.92 -1.38
N ALA A 129 -7.10 -10.79 -0.44
CA ALA A 129 -7.84 -10.99 0.79
C ALA A 129 -7.84 -9.71 1.63
N ILE A 130 -6.66 -9.10 1.83
CA ILE A 130 -6.51 -7.83 2.55
C ILE A 130 -7.38 -6.74 1.90
N VAL A 131 -7.28 -6.53 0.58
CA VAL A 131 -8.07 -5.50 -0.12
C VAL A 131 -9.58 -5.72 0.04
N ARG A 132 -10.04 -6.97 -0.02
CA ARG A 132 -11.46 -7.30 0.20
C ARG A 132 -11.92 -6.86 1.59
N ASN A 133 -11.13 -7.15 2.62
CA ASN A 133 -11.43 -6.79 4.00
C ASN A 133 -11.38 -5.27 4.21
N LEU A 134 -10.39 -4.59 3.61
CA LEU A 134 -10.29 -3.12 3.64
C LEU A 134 -11.51 -2.45 3.01
N ILE A 135 -11.99 -2.97 1.88
CA ILE A 135 -13.20 -2.45 1.21
C ILE A 135 -14.45 -2.71 2.08
N ALA A 136 -14.57 -3.89 2.70
CA ALA A 136 -15.68 -4.18 3.61
C ALA A 136 -15.71 -3.18 4.77
N LEU A 137 -14.58 -2.87 5.39
CA LEU A 137 -14.50 -1.87 6.45
C LEU A 137 -14.95 -0.48 5.99
N VAL A 138 -14.55 -0.05 4.80
CA VAL A 138 -14.96 1.26 4.26
C VAL A 138 -16.45 1.32 3.94
N GLU A 139 -17.03 0.20 3.50
CA GLU A 139 -18.45 0.14 3.12
C GLU A 139 -19.39 -0.06 4.33
N GLU A 140 -18.93 -0.75 5.36
CA GLU A 140 -19.76 -1.19 6.50
C GLU A 140 -19.48 -0.40 7.79
N GLN A 141 -18.32 0.21 7.94
CA GLN A 141 -17.84 0.85 9.16
C GLN A 141 -17.62 2.36 9.02
N ASN A 142 -17.19 2.99 10.12
CA ASN A 142 -16.87 4.42 10.14
C ASN A 142 -15.43 4.74 9.68
N VAL A 143 -15.02 4.15 8.56
CA VAL A 143 -13.76 4.45 7.89
C VAL A 143 -14.06 5.40 6.74
N ASP A 144 -13.47 6.60 6.75
CA ASP A 144 -13.71 7.61 5.72
C ASP A 144 -13.15 7.16 4.38
N PHE A 145 -11.91 6.61 4.39
CA PHE A 145 -11.31 6.04 3.20
C PHE A 145 -10.22 5.00 3.53
N VAL A 146 -9.93 4.20 2.54
CA VAL A 146 -8.79 3.28 2.51
C VAL A 146 -7.90 3.63 1.32
N ALA A 147 -6.57 3.64 1.52
CA ALA A 147 -5.58 3.77 0.47
C ALA A 147 -4.58 2.61 0.53
N ALA A 148 -4.55 1.79 -0.52
CA ALA A 148 -3.64 0.66 -0.63
C ALA A 148 -2.65 0.84 -1.79
N LEU A 149 -1.37 0.58 -1.53
CA LEU A 149 -0.29 0.73 -2.50
C LEU A 149 -0.09 -0.55 -3.31
N PHE A 150 -0.11 -0.42 -4.64
CA PHE A 150 0.18 -1.50 -5.57
C PHE A 150 1.04 -1.04 -6.73
N ARG A 151 1.56 -2.00 -7.52
CA ARG A 151 2.08 -1.69 -8.85
C ARG A 151 0.99 -1.01 -9.68
N SER A 152 1.35 -0.01 -10.47
CA SER A 152 0.37 0.75 -11.27
C SER A 152 -0.41 -0.11 -12.28
N ILE A 153 0.12 -1.28 -12.67
CA ILE A 153 -0.55 -2.23 -13.55
C ILE A 153 -1.57 -3.12 -12.83
N TRP A 154 -1.61 -3.10 -11.49
CA TRP A 154 -2.51 -3.96 -10.70
C TRP A 154 -3.97 -3.80 -11.12
N GLY A 155 -4.41 -2.58 -11.33
CA GLY A 155 -5.78 -2.30 -11.77
C GLY A 155 -6.11 -2.72 -13.20
N ALA A 156 -5.11 -3.08 -14.02
CA ALA A 156 -5.33 -3.55 -15.39
C ALA A 156 -5.52 -5.07 -15.49
N GLU A 157 -5.32 -5.81 -14.38
CA GLU A 157 -5.53 -7.25 -14.36
C GLU A 157 -7.03 -7.58 -14.27
N PRO A 158 -7.58 -8.51 -15.10
CA PRO A 158 -9.02 -8.82 -15.12
C PRO A 158 -9.58 -9.23 -13.75
N GLY A 159 -8.82 -9.95 -12.94
CA GLY A 159 -9.20 -10.36 -11.58
C GLY A 159 -9.39 -9.21 -10.58
N ARG A 160 -9.10 -7.95 -10.97
CA ARG A 160 -9.24 -6.76 -10.10
C ARG A 160 -10.55 -6.01 -10.32
N LEU A 161 -11.29 -6.30 -11.39
CA LEU A 161 -12.59 -5.68 -11.65
C LEU A 161 -13.58 -5.72 -10.48
N PRO A 162 -13.68 -6.82 -9.69
CA PRO A 162 -14.57 -6.87 -8.52
C PRO A 162 -14.24 -5.82 -7.44
N TYR A 163 -13.01 -5.32 -7.39
CA TYR A 163 -12.59 -4.28 -6.45
C TYR A 163 -12.77 -2.87 -7.02
N LEU A 164 -12.52 -2.70 -8.31
CA LEU A 164 -12.51 -1.40 -8.99
C LEU A 164 -13.89 -0.97 -9.49
N ASN A 165 -14.79 -1.91 -9.73
CA ASN A 165 -16.17 -1.63 -10.14
C ASN A 165 -17.11 -1.41 -8.94
N ARG A 166 -16.59 -1.31 -7.73
CA ARG A 166 -17.40 -1.01 -6.55
C ARG A 166 -17.75 0.48 -6.49
N PRO A 167 -18.94 0.83 -5.98
CA PRO A 167 -19.32 2.24 -5.80
C PRO A 167 -18.37 3.01 -4.86
N SER A 168 -17.75 2.31 -3.91
CA SER A 168 -16.74 2.84 -2.99
C SER A 168 -15.41 3.17 -3.66
N PHE A 169 -15.10 2.60 -4.84
CA PHE A 169 -13.83 2.90 -5.52
C PHE A 169 -13.80 4.36 -5.99
N PHE A 170 -12.91 5.13 -5.38
CA PHE A 170 -12.87 6.57 -5.58
C PHE A 170 -11.88 7.00 -6.67
N GLY A 171 -10.70 6.38 -6.69
CA GLY A 171 -9.70 6.69 -7.70
C GLY A 171 -8.30 6.20 -7.42
N GLU A 172 -7.36 6.69 -8.21
CA GLU A 172 -5.94 6.31 -8.19
C GLU A 172 -5.04 7.54 -8.08
N ILE A 173 -3.98 7.42 -7.26
CA ILE A 173 -2.86 8.36 -7.23
C ILE A 173 -1.66 7.68 -7.86
N LEU A 174 -1.38 7.98 -9.12
CA LEU A 174 -0.27 7.41 -9.87
C LEU A 174 1.04 8.13 -9.54
N CYS A 175 2.03 7.37 -9.07
CA CYS A 175 3.40 7.84 -8.89
C CYS A 175 4.12 7.84 -10.24
N CYS A 176 4.41 9.03 -10.78
CA CYS A 176 5.00 9.19 -12.12
C CYS A 176 6.51 8.93 -12.16
N TRP A 177 6.99 8.04 -11.28
CA TRP A 177 8.36 7.52 -11.28
C TRP A 177 8.38 6.05 -10.85
N ARG A 178 9.55 5.44 -10.93
CA ARG A 178 9.77 4.06 -10.50
C ARG A 178 10.63 4.07 -9.24
N PRO A 179 10.08 3.81 -8.06
CA PRO A 179 10.82 3.85 -6.81
C PRO A 179 11.85 2.73 -6.73
N ARG A 180 12.93 2.99 -6.00
CA ARG A 180 13.98 2.00 -5.73
C ARG A 180 13.75 1.39 -4.35
N TRP A 181 13.25 0.16 -4.32
CA TRP A 181 12.93 -0.57 -3.08
C TRP A 181 14.17 -1.08 -2.33
N ILE A 182 15.23 -1.37 -3.06
CA ILE A 182 16.48 -1.86 -2.47
C ILE A 182 17.53 -0.77 -2.62
N VAL A 183 17.93 -0.17 -1.49
CA VAL A 183 18.98 0.84 -1.45
C VAL A 183 20.28 0.25 -1.97
N GLY A 184 21.00 0.98 -2.82
CA GLY A 184 22.25 0.52 -3.42
C GLY A 184 22.11 -0.53 -4.53
N SER A 185 20.87 -0.95 -4.90
CA SER A 185 20.68 -1.88 -6.01
C SER A 185 21.13 -1.25 -7.34
N GLN A 186 21.80 -2.07 -8.18
CA GLN A 186 22.23 -1.67 -9.52
C GLN A 186 21.06 -1.80 -10.52
N GLY A 187 21.10 -1.01 -11.59
CA GLY A 187 20.09 -1.02 -12.64
C GLY A 187 18.92 -0.08 -12.41
N SER A 188 18.05 0.03 -13.40
CA SER A 188 16.86 0.89 -13.35
C SER A 188 15.71 0.20 -12.61
N PRO A 189 14.96 0.90 -11.76
CA PRO A 189 13.73 0.37 -11.16
C PRO A 189 12.73 -0.04 -12.25
N MET A 190 12.05 -1.19 -12.07
CA MET A 190 11.23 -1.78 -13.13
C MET A 190 9.77 -1.34 -13.09
N HIS A 191 9.23 -1.04 -11.92
CA HIS A 191 7.79 -0.85 -11.73
C HIS A 191 7.45 0.54 -11.22
N ALA A 192 6.42 1.14 -11.80
CA ALA A 192 5.71 2.27 -11.23
C ALA A 192 4.65 1.75 -10.24
N TYR A 193 4.22 2.62 -9.33
CA TYR A 193 3.25 2.31 -8.28
C TYR A 193 2.10 3.31 -8.31
N ALA A 194 0.97 2.90 -7.74
CA ALA A 194 -0.19 3.75 -7.53
C ALA A 194 -0.85 3.42 -6.19
N TRP A 195 -1.39 4.42 -5.55
CA TRP A 195 -2.32 4.26 -4.45
C TRP A 195 -3.72 4.11 -5.03
N TYR A 196 -4.39 3.03 -4.69
CA TYR A 196 -5.80 2.78 -4.99
C TYR A 196 -6.61 3.19 -3.79
N VAL A 197 -7.64 4.03 -4.01
CA VAL A 197 -8.39 4.67 -2.94
C VAL A 197 -9.87 4.29 -3.02
N TRP A 198 -10.41 3.78 -1.92
CA TRP A 198 -11.84 3.53 -1.70
C TRP A 198 -12.32 4.43 -0.58
N ARG A 199 -13.53 4.93 -0.67
CA ARG A 199 -14.15 5.79 0.36
C ARG A 199 -15.58 5.36 0.65
N LYS A 200 -16.05 5.74 1.86
CA LYS A 200 -17.39 5.40 2.33
C LYS A 200 -18.50 5.99 1.46
N GLU A 201 -18.42 7.29 1.20
CA GLU A 201 -19.39 7.90 0.34
C GLU A 201 -19.10 7.59 -1.13
N PRO A 202 -20.01 6.89 -1.81
CA PRO A 202 -19.82 6.57 -3.21
C PRO A 202 -19.77 7.84 -4.06
N ARG A 203 -18.93 7.82 -5.07
CA ARG A 203 -18.82 8.90 -6.02
C ARG A 203 -19.92 8.82 -7.08
N SER A 204 -20.53 9.94 -7.43
CA SER A 204 -21.30 10.09 -8.66
C SER A 204 -20.36 10.37 -9.84
N GLY A 205 -20.23 9.44 -10.78
CA GLY A 205 -19.38 9.58 -11.97
C GLY A 205 -18.12 8.69 -11.97
N PRO A 206 -17.25 8.83 -12.99
CA PRO A 206 -16.10 7.97 -13.17
C PRO A 206 -15.05 8.16 -12.06
N SER A 207 -14.28 7.10 -11.78
CA SER A 207 -13.15 7.16 -10.84
C SER A 207 -12.12 8.21 -11.27
N LEU A 208 -11.48 8.84 -10.30
CA LEU A 208 -10.45 9.86 -10.54
C LEU A 208 -9.08 9.23 -10.75
N LYS A 209 -8.28 9.84 -11.60
CA LYS A 209 -6.87 9.50 -11.72
C LYS A 209 -6.02 10.76 -11.56
N VAL A 210 -5.24 10.80 -10.47
CA VAL A 210 -4.31 11.88 -10.17
C VAL A 210 -2.88 11.41 -10.43
N ARG A 211 -2.04 12.30 -10.96
CA ARG A 211 -0.61 12.03 -11.16
C ARG A 211 0.22 12.90 -10.23
N VAL A 212 1.19 12.27 -9.56
CA VAL A 212 2.14 12.96 -8.69
C VAL A 212 3.55 12.72 -9.23
N GLY A 213 4.29 13.79 -9.52
CA GLY A 213 5.71 13.75 -9.88
C GLY A 213 6.59 13.57 -8.64
N ARG A 214 7.82 13.09 -8.85
CA ARG A 214 8.85 13.07 -7.81
C ARG A 214 9.23 14.53 -7.48
N ARG A 215 9.42 14.85 -6.19
CA ARG A 215 10.06 16.13 -5.83
C ARG A 215 11.50 16.12 -6.30
N GLU A 216 11.95 17.23 -6.93
CA GLU A 216 13.32 17.34 -7.49
C GLU A 216 14.42 17.55 -6.42
N ASN A 217 14.12 17.49 -5.14
CA ASN A 217 15.04 17.87 -4.04
C ASN A 217 15.21 16.78 -2.97
N ASP A 218 15.27 15.49 -3.38
CA ASP A 218 15.71 14.43 -2.48
C ASP A 218 16.83 13.58 -3.11
#